data_f91eb283faceedd0c397dde87fecb5d7
#
_entry.id   f91eb283faceedd0c397dde87fecb5d7
#
_cell.length_a   1.000
_cell.length_b   1.000
_cell.length_c   1.000
_cell.angle_alpha   90.00
_cell.angle_beta   90.00
_cell.angle_gamma   90.00
#
_symmetry.space_group_name_H-M   'P 1'
#
loop_
_entity.id
_entity.type
_entity.pdbx_description
1 polymer ?
#
loop_
_entity_poly.entity_id
_entity_poly.type
_entity_poly.pdbx_seq_one_letter_code
_entity_poly.pdbx_strand_id
1 'polypeptide(L)'
;MTAILQGVRVLEVAEHTFVPAASAMLADLGAEVIKIEHVERGDAMRGLESTGMAAIEGNVHALLEHSNRGKRSLGLDLTSPDGREILYKLAATADVFLTNKLPRVRTKLRIEVEQLRAANPKIIYAAGTGQGERGPDADKGAYDSLAFWMRAGTAMGVMRPEYDLIPNPPGPGWGDSVGAITIAGGVMGALFHRERTGEPTTVDISLFGTGLWAMGQAMALSLLRKEPWLAPPADKATANPLVGSYATSDGRNIMLTCLQAGAYWPALCEILQRPDLVTDPRFADHASLIAHAREAKAILEELFAQAPLDEWRRRLEPFIGQWAVVQHTLEAAADPQTIANGYIQDCVTAQGTPFQLVAVPIQYDGEPAVPTRAPEFNEHGDEILAELGLDWDTVVDLKVRGVVA
;
A
#
# COMPACT_ATOMS: atom_id res chain seq x y z
N MET A 1 -12.88 4.01 16.48
CA MET A 1 -12.90 4.90 15.28
C MET A 1 -14.33 5.10 14.79
N THR A 2 -14.67 6.29 14.30
CA THR A 2 -15.96 6.55 13.63
C THR A 2 -16.06 5.75 12.34
N ALA A 3 -17.09 4.91 12.18
CA ALA A 3 -17.34 4.12 10.98
C ALA A 3 -17.88 5.03 9.84
N ILE A 4 -16.98 5.78 9.20
CA ILE A 4 -17.32 6.85 8.26
C ILE A 4 -18.03 6.35 7.00
N LEU A 5 -17.84 5.07 6.64
CA LEU A 5 -18.48 4.41 5.50
C LEU A 5 -19.62 3.47 5.94
N GLN A 6 -20.15 3.63 7.16
CA GLN A 6 -21.28 2.83 7.60
C GLN A 6 -22.47 2.99 6.65
N GLY A 7 -23.03 1.86 6.22
CA GLY A 7 -24.14 1.81 5.26
C GLY A 7 -23.72 1.81 3.78
N VAL A 8 -22.41 1.97 3.49
CA VAL A 8 -21.88 1.77 2.15
C VAL A 8 -21.65 0.29 1.90
N ARG A 9 -22.20 -0.24 0.81
CA ARG A 9 -22.01 -1.63 0.37
C ARG A 9 -21.10 -1.70 -0.86
N VAL A 10 -20.05 -2.48 -0.78
CA VAL A 10 -19.06 -2.70 -1.84
C VAL A 10 -19.13 -4.13 -2.33
N LEU A 11 -19.29 -4.33 -3.64
CA LEU A 11 -19.24 -5.62 -4.31
C LEU A 11 -17.90 -5.75 -5.03
N GLU A 12 -17.07 -6.70 -4.62
CA GLU A 12 -15.73 -6.91 -5.18
C GLU A 12 -15.65 -8.16 -6.04
N VAL A 13 -15.15 -8.02 -7.27
CA VAL A 13 -14.76 -9.13 -8.17
C VAL A 13 -13.29 -8.93 -8.53
N ALA A 14 -12.40 -9.23 -7.59
CA ALA A 14 -10.96 -9.00 -7.72
C ALA A 14 -10.15 -10.09 -7.04
N GLU A 15 -8.86 -10.19 -7.39
CA GLU A 15 -7.90 -11.16 -6.85
C GLU A 15 -6.57 -10.47 -6.50
N HIS A 16 -5.74 -11.12 -5.70
CA HIS A 16 -4.44 -10.66 -5.22
C HIS A 16 -4.52 -9.47 -4.26
N THR A 17 -3.62 -8.46 -4.40
CA THR A 17 -3.44 -7.39 -3.41
C THR A 17 -4.05 -6.06 -3.84
N PHE A 18 -3.78 -5.59 -5.04
CA PHE A 18 -4.04 -4.21 -5.49
C PHE A 18 -5.46 -3.70 -5.19
N VAL A 19 -6.48 -4.28 -5.80
CA VAL A 19 -7.88 -3.92 -5.58
C VAL A 19 -8.42 -4.51 -4.26
N PRO A 20 -8.10 -5.78 -3.91
CA PRO A 20 -8.54 -6.32 -2.63
C PRO A 20 -8.07 -5.54 -1.40
N ALA A 21 -6.85 -5.01 -1.38
CA ALA A 21 -6.39 -4.17 -0.27
C ALA A 21 -7.17 -2.83 -0.18
N ALA A 22 -7.61 -2.28 -1.32
CA ALA A 22 -8.43 -1.07 -1.32
C ALA A 22 -9.80 -1.32 -0.66
N SER A 23 -10.47 -2.42 -0.98
CA SER A 23 -11.75 -2.75 -0.36
C SER A 23 -11.59 -3.18 1.10
N ALA A 24 -10.46 -3.79 1.49
CA ALA A 24 -10.13 -4.03 2.89
C ALA A 24 -9.99 -2.70 3.68
N MET A 25 -9.39 -1.67 3.08
CA MET A 25 -9.36 -0.32 3.67
C MET A 25 -10.77 0.27 3.81
N LEU A 26 -11.65 0.09 2.81
CA LEU A 26 -13.04 0.54 2.91
C LEU A 26 -13.81 -0.22 4.01
N ALA A 27 -13.52 -1.52 4.20
CA ALA A 27 -14.08 -2.33 5.29
C ALA A 27 -13.60 -1.83 6.66
N ASP A 28 -12.30 -1.54 6.82
CA ASP A 28 -11.76 -0.95 8.05
C ASP A 28 -12.43 0.39 8.41
N LEU A 29 -12.89 1.14 7.39
CA LEU A 29 -13.60 2.40 7.54
C LEU A 29 -15.12 2.23 7.72
N GLY A 30 -15.63 0.99 7.78
CA GLY A 30 -17.01 0.65 8.11
C GLY A 30 -17.92 0.28 6.93
N ALA A 31 -17.39 0.15 5.71
CA ALA A 31 -18.16 -0.37 4.58
C ALA A 31 -18.42 -1.88 4.72
N GLU A 32 -19.59 -2.35 4.28
CA GLU A 32 -19.84 -3.77 4.06
C GLU A 32 -19.23 -4.19 2.72
N VAL A 33 -18.28 -5.13 2.75
CA VAL A 33 -17.61 -5.62 1.54
C VAL A 33 -17.97 -7.07 1.29
N ILE A 34 -18.62 -7.34 0.15
CA ILE A 34 -18.89 -8.70 -0.33
C ILE A 34 -17.88 -9.01 -1.43
N LYS A 35 -17.02 -9.98 -1.19
CA LYS A 35 -16.05 -10.49 -2.13
C LYS A 35 -16.57 -11.70 -2.87
N ILE A 36 -16.66 -11.59 -4.20
CA ILE A 36 -16.98 -12.71 -5.08
C ILE A 36 -15.68 -13.39 -5.49
N GLU A 37 -15.56 -14.66 -5.14
CA GLU A 37 -14.41 -15.49 -5.44
C GLU A 37 -14.76 -16.55 -6.50
N HIS A 38 -13.76 -17.09 -7.17
CA HIS A 38 -13.95 -18.20 -8.10
C HIS A 38 -14.47 -19.43 -7.35
N VAL A 39 -15.55 -20.03 -7.84
CA VAL A 39 -16.32 -21.07 -7.15
C VAL A 39 -15.51 -22.28 -6.65
N GLU A 40 -14.41 -22.64 -7.31
CA GLU A 40 -13.59 -23.80 -6.93
C GLU A 40 -12.29 -23.44 -6.24
N ARG A 41 -11.61 -22.36 -6.66
CA ARG A 41 -10.23 -22.05 -6.23
C ARG A 41 -10.15 -20.85 -5.28
N GLY A 42 -11.23 -20.09 -5.15
CA GLY A 42 -11.23 -18.84 -4.41
C GLY A 42 -10.42 -17.74 -5.10
N ASP A 43 -9.93 -16.80 -4.32
CA ASP A 43 -8.94 -15.80 -4.75
C ASP A 43 -7.62 -16.50 -5.09
N ALA A 44 -6.97 -16.12 -6.20
CA ALA A 44 -5.66 -16.65 -6.57
C ALA A 44 -4.60 -16.46 -5.47
N MET A 45 -4.76 -15.46 -4.60
CA MET A 45 -3.92 -15.26 -3.41
C MET A 45 -3.91 -16.49 -2.49
N ARG A 46 -5.03 -17.22 -2.35
CA ARG A 46 -5.13 -18.41 -1.52
C ARG A 46 -4.19 -19.52 -1.97
N GLY A 47 -3.86 -19.57 -3.28
CA GLY A 47 -2.98 -20.56 -3.87
C GLY A 47 -1.50 -20.17 -3.96
N LEU A 48 -1.10 -18.98 -3.51
CA LEU A 48 0.29 -18.52 -3.62
C LEU A 48 1.30 -19.38 -2.86
N GLU A 49 0.89 -20.06 -1.82
CA GLU A 49 1.73 -21.02 -1.09
C GLU A 49 2.26 -22.11 -2.02
N SER A 50 1.40 -22.65 -2.90
CA SER A 50 1.77 -23.70 -3.85
C SER A 50 2.80 -23.25 -4.88
N THR A 51 2.98 -21.94 -5.07
CA THR A 51 3.99 -21.35 -5.97
C THR A 51 5.33 -21.08 -5.28
N GLY A 52 5.41 -21.26 -3.97
CA GLY A 52 6.58 -20.89 -3.16
C GLY A 52 6.76 -19.39 -2.96
N MET A 53 5.79 -18.56 -3.36
CA MET A 53 5.86 -17.10 -3.23
C MET A 53 5.38 -16.59 -1.88
N ALA A 54 4.63 -17.38 -1.12
CA ALA A 54 4.19 -17.05 0.23
C ALA A 54 4.41 -18.25 1.15
N ALA A 55 4.92 -17.99 2.35
CA ALA A 55 4.93 -18.95 3.43
C ALA A 55 3.70 -18.72 4.30
N ILE A 56 3.01 -19.80 4.67
CA ILE A 56 1.99 -19.78 5.72
C ILE A 56 2.68 -20.23 7.01
N GLU A 57 2.73 -19.33 7.99
CA GLU A 57 3.27 -19.63 9.30
C GLU A 57 2.13 -19.73 10.31
N GLY A 58 2.03 -20.87 10.97
CA GLY A 58 1.06 -21.06 12.05
C GLY A 58 -0.40 -20.86 11.66
N ASN A 59 -0.82 -21.28 10.47
CA ASN A 59 -2.15 -21.06 9.89
C ASN A 59 -2.51 -19.59 9.61
N VAL A 60 -1.52 -18.71 9.48
CA VAL A 60 -1.75 -17.30 9.14
C VAL A 60 -1.22 -17.01 7.73
N HIS A 61 -2.11 -16.76 6.80
CA HIS A 61 -1.76 -16.30 5.45
C HIS A 61 -1.67 -14.76 5.43
N ALA A 62 -0.55 -14.21 5.89
CA ALA A 62 -0.38 -12.77 6.13
C ALA A 62 -0.75 -11.88 4.92
N LEU A 63 -0.46 -12.30 3.68
CA LEU A 63 -0.79 -11.55 2.46
C LEU A 63 -2.30 -11.53 2.20
N LEU A 64 -2.99 -12.65 2.45
CA LEU A 64 -4.44 -12.76 2.33
C LEU A 64 -5.12 -11.91 3.41
N GLU A 65 -4.67 -12.02 4.64
CA GLU A 65 -5.19 -11.24 5.78
C GLU A 65 -5.05 -9.74 5.53
N HIS A 66 -3.88 -9.28 5.06
CA HIS A 66 -3.67 -7.88 4.72
C HIS A 66 -4.67 -7.37 3.67
N SER A 67 -4.96 -8.17 2.65
CA SER A 67 -5.72 -7.74 1.48
C SER A 67 -7.22 -8.02 1.56
N ASN A 68 -7.65 -8.93 2.47
CA ASN A 68 -9.04 -9.41 2.49
C ASN A 68 -9.72 -9.30 3.86
N ARG A 69 -9.07 -8.68 4.84
CA ARG A 69 -9.64 -8.44 6.16
C ARG A 69 -10.98 -7.70 6.11
N GLY A 70 -11.87 -8.03 7.04
CA GLY A 70 -13.15 -7.33 7.20
C GLY A 70 -14.21 -7.61 6.14
N LYS A 71 -13.98 -8.57 5.24
CA LYS A 71 -14.90 -8.90 4.14
C LYS A 71 -15.79 -10.10 4.45
N ARG A 72 -16.85 -10.21 3.65
CA ARG A 72 -17.68 -11.43 3.53
C ARG A 72 -17.34 -12.10 2.20
N SER A 73 -17.20 -13.43 2.18
CA SER A 73 -16.81 -14.21 1.00
C SER A 73 -17.95 -15.05 0.46
N LEU A 74 -18.13 -15.01 -0.86
CA LEU A 74 -19.04 -15.87 -1.63
C LEU A 74 -18.29 -16.46 -2.83
N GLY A 75 -18.20 -17.78 -2.91
CA GLY A 75 -17.72 -18.51 -4.08
C GLY A 75 -18.80 -18.62 -5.15
N LEU A 76 -18.56 -18.05 -6.36
CA LEU A 76 -19.58 -17.94 -7.38
C LEU A 76 -19.00 -18.15 -8.80
N ASP A 77 -19.64 -19.01 -9.60
CA ASP A 77 -19.30 -19.18 -11.00
C ASP A 77 -19.92 -18.10 -11.88
N LEU A 78 -19.17 -17.04 -12.18
CA LEU A 78 -19.60 -15.96 -13.06
C LEU A 78 -19.64 -16.36 -14.56
N THR A 79 -19.19 -17.56 -14.93
CA THR A 79 -19.34 -18.05 -16.31
C THR A 79 -20.73 -18.61 -16.55
N SER A 80 -21.44 -19.03 -15.48
CA SER A 80 -22.81 -19.51 -15.55
C SER A 80 -23.83 -18.35 -15.62
N PRO A 81 -24.99 -18.54 -16.29
CA PRO A 81 -26.06 -17.55 -16.26
C PRO A 81 -26.60 -17.28 -14.85
N ASP A 82 -26.79 -18.33 -14.04
CA ASP A 82 -27.34 -18.24 -12.70
C ASP A 82 -26.37 -17.48 -11.75
N GLY A 83 -25.06 -17.75 -11.85
CA GLY A 83 -24.07 -17.01 -11.07
C GLY A 83 -24.04 -15.52 -11.42
N ARG A 84 -24.21 -15.16 -12.70
CA ARG A 84 -24.35 -13.76 -13.09
C ARG A 84 -25.63 -13.12 -12.58
N GLU A 85 -26.74 -13.86 -12.58
CA GLU A 85 -28.00 -13.36 -12.03
C GLU A 85 -27.86 -13.04 -10.53
N ILE A 86 -27.19 -13.90 -9.75
CA ILE A 86 -26.87 -13.67 -8.35
C ILE A 86 -25.99 -12.41 -8.20
N LEU A 87 -24.94 -12.28 -9.03
CA LEU A 87 -24.10 -11.08 -9.04
C LEU A 87 -24.90 -9.80 -9.28
N TYR A 88 -25.81 -9.80 -10.24
CA TYR A 88 -26.63 -8.63 -10.55
C TYR A 88 -27.64 -8.30 -9.46
N LYS A 89 -28.18 -9.31 -8.75
CA LYS A 89 -29.00 -9.09 -7.56
C LYS A 89 -28.19 -8.42 -6.45
N LEU A 90 -26.94 -8.82 -6.23
CA LEU A 90 -26.04 -8.16 -5.28
C LEU A 90 -25.71 -6.73 -5.74
N ALA A 91 -25.41 -6.52 -7.03
CA ALA A 91 -25.13 -5.20 -7.59
C ALA A 91 -26.30 -4.24 -7.45
N ALA A 92 -27.54 -4.73 -7.50
CA ALA A 92 -28.74 -3.91 -7.35
C ALA A 92 -28.80 -3.18 -5.99
N THR A 93 -28.12 -3.70 -4.98
CA THR A 93 -28.08 -3.13 -3.62
C THR A 93 -26.70 -2.58 -3.25
N ALA A 94 -25.70 -2.68 -4.13
CA ALA A 94 -24.35 -2.21 -3.88
C ALA A 94 -24.17 -0.74 -4.28
N ASP A 95 -23.40 0.00 -3.51
CA ASP A 95 -22.99 1.36 -3.82
C ASP A 95 -21.83 1.41 -4.80
N VAL A 96 -20.91 0.46 -4.66
CA VAL A 96 -19.65 0.40 -5.40
C VAL A 96 -19.41 -1.02 -5.92
N PHE A 97 -19.01 -1.12 -7.17
CA PHE A 97 -18.46 -2.33 -7.76
C PHE A 97 -16.95 -2.15 -7.99
N LEU A 98 -16.14 -3.08 -7.50
CA LEU A 98 -14.68 -3.06 -7.60
C LEU A 98 -14.17 -4.26 -8.39
N THR A 99 -13.26 -4.04 -9.34
CA THR A 99 -12.64 -5.14 -10.10
C THR A 99 -11.20 -4.84 -10.53
N ASN A 100 -10.37 -5.91 -10.63
CA ASN A 100 -9.08 -5.87 -11.32
C ASN A 100 -9.01 -6.84 -12.50
N LYS A 101 -10.16 -7.33 -12.95
CA LYS A 101 -10.20 -8.21 -14.12
C LYS A 101 -9.85 -7.41 -15.38
N LEU A 102 -9.03 -8.02 -16.27
CA LEU A 102 -8.67 -7.43 -17.56
C LEU A 102 -9.91 -7.16 -18.41
N PRO A 103 -9.90 -6.15 -19.31
CA PRO A 103 -11.06 -5.81 -20.15
C PRO A 103 -11.67 -7.02 -20.85
N ARG A 104 -10.87 -7.89 -21.52
CA ARG A 104 -11.37 -9.11 -22.17
C ARG A 104 -12.06 -10.08 -21.19
N VAL A 105 -11.61 -10.12 -19.92
CA VAL A 105 -12.21 -10.98 -18.89
C VAL A 105 -13.52 -10.39 -18.40
N ARG A 106 -13.57 -9.08 -18.18
CA ARG A 106 -14.82 -8.37 -17.82
C ARG A 106 -15.90 -8.57 -18.88
N THR A 107 -15.56 -8.42 -20.14
CA THR A 107 -16.47 -8.69 -21.27
C THR A 107 -16.97 -10.14 -21.26
N LYS A 108 -16.06 -11.12 -21.08
CA LYS A 108 -16.42 -12.56 -20.99
C LYS A 108 -17.35 -12.85 -19.83
N LEU A 109 -17.09 -12.27 -18.65
CA LEU A 109 -17.88 -12.46 -17.43
C LEU A 109 -19.14 -11.58 -17.40
N ARG A 110 -19.29 -10.65 -18.37
CA ARG A 110 -20.39 -9.68 -18.45
C ARG A 110 -20.50 -8.81 -17.22
N ILE A 111 -19.35 -8.29 -16.74
CA ILE A 111 -19.23 -7.42 -15.58
C ILE A 111 -18.69 -6.02 -15.96
N GLU A 112 -18.96 -5.56 -17.18
CA GLU A 112 -18.65 -4.20 -17.60
C GLU A 112 -19.63 -3.20 -16.96
N VAL A 113 -19.31 -1.93 -17.04
CA VAL A 113 -20.08 -0.85 -16.41
C VAL A 113 -21.56 -0.84 -16.87
N GLU A 114 -21.82 -1.16 -18.13
CA GLU A 114 -23.16 -1.19 -18.71
C GLU A 114 -24.04 -2.25 -18.06
N GLN A 115 -23.50 -3.47 -17.85
CA GLN A 115 -24.26 -4.56 -17.22
C GLN A 115 -24.54 -4.25 -15.75
N LEU A 116 -23.56 -3.70 -15.02
CA LEU A 116 -23.75 -3.35 -13.62
C LEU A 116 -24.75 -2.19 -13.46
N ARG A 117 -24.67 -1.18 -14.33
CA ARG A 117 -25.63 -0.06 -14.34
C ARG A 117 -27.03 -0.44 -14.83
N ALA A 118 -27.17 -1.48 -15.62
CA ALA A 118 -28.48 -2.06 -15.94
C ALA A 118 -29.17 -2.64 -14.70
N ALA A 119 -28.39 -3.23 -13.76
CA ALA A 119 -28.90 -3.71 -12.48
C ALA A 119 -29.08 -2.59 -11.44
N ASN A 120 -28.14 -1.63 -11.42
CA ASN A 120 -28.17 -0.48 -10.50
C ASN A 120 -27.63 0.77 -11.20
N PRO A 121 -28.51 1.68 -11.69
CA PRO A 121 -28.09 2.90 -12.39
C PRO A 121 -27.20 3.84 -11.56
N LYS A 122 -27.20 3.71 -10.23
CA LYS A 122 -26.42 4.57 -9.32
C LYS A 122 -25.09 3.95 -8.85
N ILE A 123 -24.75 2.76 -9.34
CA ILE A 123 -23.54 2.08 -8.91
C ILE A 123 -22.28 2.82 -9.39
N ILE A 124 -21.35 3.04 -8.48
CA ILE A 124 -20.01 3.52 -8.78
C ILE A 124 -19.20 2.33 -9.26
N TYR A 125 -18.60 2.45 -10.44
CA TYR A 125 -17.76 1.39 -11.01
C TYR A 125 -16.28 1.76 -10.88
N ALA A 126 -15.49 0.97 -10.14
CA ALA A 126 -14.09 1.22 -9.98
C ALA A 126 -13.25 0.03 -10.52
N ALA A 127 -12.30 0.34 -11.39
CA ALA A 127 -11.39 -0.63 -11.99
C ALA A 127 -9.93 -0.32 -11.61
N GLY A 128 -9.24 -1.34 -11.10
CA GLY A 128 -7.80 -1.31 -10.91
C GLY A 128 -7.09 -2.14 -11.97
N THR A 129 -6.18 -1.54 -12.73
CA THR A 129 -5.47 -2.22 -13.82
C THR A 129 -3.96 -2.14 -13.63
N GLY A 130 -3.20 -3.00 -14.31
CA GLY A 130 -1.74 -2.89 -14.32
C GLY A 130 -1.25 -1.69 -15.12
N GLN A 131 -1.77 -1.52 -16.35
CA GLN A 131 -1.22 -0.60 -17.35
C GLN A 131 -2.12 0.60 -17.66
N GLY A 132 -3.36 0.60 -17.24
CA GLY A 132 -4.39 1.58 -17.59
C GLY A 132 -5.43 1.01 -18.55
N GLU A 133 -6.61 1.63 -18.60
CA GLU A 133 -7.75 1.19 -19.43
C GLU A 133 -7.57 1.50 -20.93
N ARG A 134 -6.58 2.31 -21.31
CA ARG A 134 -6.37 2.78 -22.67
C ARG A 134 -4.93 2.52 -23.12
N GLY A 135 -4.75 2.42 -24.45
CA GLY A 135 -3.45 2.23 -25.06
C GLY A 135 -3.16 0.79 -25.44
N PRO A 136 -1.98 0.52 -26.03
CA PRO A 136 -1.66 -0.78 -26.62
C PRO A 136 -1.55 -1.92 -25.62
N ASP A 137 -1.40 -1.59 -24.34
CA ASP A 137 -1.16 -2.57 -23.26
C ASP A 137 -2.37 -2.71 -22.29
N ALA A 138 -3.53 -2.16 -22.63
CA ALA A 138 -4.73 -2.18 -21.77
C ALA A 138 -5.14 -3.62 -21.38
N ASP A 139 -5.00 -4.58 -22.27
CA ASP A 139 -5.32 -6.00 -22.04
C ASP A 139 -4.12 -6.85 -21.54
N LYS A 140 -2.98 -6.21 -21.24
CA LYS A 140 -1.83 -6.92 -20.67
C LYS A 140 -1.92 -6.97 -19.15
N GLY A 141 -1.85 -8.18 -18.61
CA GLY A 141 -1.69 -8.38 -17.17
C GLY A 141 -0.36 -7.81 -16.69
N ALA A 142 -0.35 -7.29 -15.47
CA ALA A 142 0.86 -6.88 -14.79
C ALA A 142 0.69 -6.98 -13.28
N TYR A 143 1.81 -7.22 -12.60
CA TYR A 143 1.94 -7.08 -11.15
C TYR A 143 2.64 -5.76 -10.83
N ASP A 144 2.65 -5.38 -9.56
CA ASP A 144 3.28 -4.15 -9.09
C ASP A 144 4.77 -4.07 -9.44
N SER A 145 5.49 -5.19 -9.34
CA SER A 145 6.90 -5.26 -9.73
C SER A 145 7.15 -4.86 -11.19
N LEU A 146 6.21 -5.15 -12.10
CA LEU A 146 6.34 -4.81 -13.51
C LEU A 146 5.84 -3.39 -13.83
N ALA A 147 4.62 -3.06 -13.39
CA ALA A 147 3.97 -1.81 -13.78
C ALA A 147 4.40 -0.63 -12.92
N PHE A 148 4.34 -0.78 -11.59
CA PHE A 148 4.69 0.27 -10.64
C PHE A 148 6.22 0.41 -10.50
N TRP A 149 6.92 -0.71 -10.28
CA TRP A 149 8.35 -0.67 -9.94
C TRP A 149 9.25 -0.46 -11.17
N MET A 150 9.13 -1.33 -12.17
CA MET A 150 10.01 -1.26 -13.34
C MET A 150 9.58 -0.19 -14.35
N ARG A 151 8.33 -0.25 -14.83
CA ARG A 151 7.88 0.55 -15.95
C ARG A 151 7.69 2.04 -15.62
N ALA A 152 7.30 2.38 -14.40
CA ALA A 152 7.13 3.77 -13.97
C ALA A 152 8.45 4.51 -13.69
N GLY A 153 9.58 3.83 -13.78
CA GLY A 153 10.90 4.41 -13.55
C GLY A 153 11.33 4.40 -12.08
N THR A 154 10.55 3.80 -11.19
CA THR A 154 10.84 3.76 -9.74
C THR A 154 12.15 3.01 -9.46
N ALA A 155 12.35 1.85 -10.10
CA ALA A 155 13.57 1.06 -9.95
C ALA A 155 14.82 1.85 -10.37
N MET A 156 14.75 2.57 -11.50
CA MET A 156 15.87 3.41 -11.97
C MET A 156 16.13 4.60 -11.04
N GLY A 157 15.09 5.12 -10.38
CA GLY A 157 15.20 6.21 -9.42
C GLY A 157 16.03 5.88 -8.18
N VAL A 158 16.14 4.59 -7.82
CA VAL A 158 16.92 4.11 -6.68
C VAL A 158 18.16 3.29 -7.07
N MET A 159 18.30 2.97 -8.35
CA MET A 159 19.45 2.23 -8.88
C MET A 159 20.67 3.16 -8.99
N ARG A 160 21.69 2.89 -8.21
CA ARG A 160 22.97 3.61 -8.29
C ARG A 160 23.84 3.01 -9.40
N PRO A 161 24.76 3.82 -9.99
CA PRO A 161 25.67 3.32 -11.04
C PRO A 161 26.53 2.13 -10.62
N GLU A 162 26.81 1.99 -9.32
CA GLU A 162 27.63 0.91 -8.77
C GLU A 162 26.86 -0.41 -8.59
N TYR A 163 25.54 -0.42 -8.82
CA TYR A 163 24.73 -1.63 -8.67
C TYR A 163 24.78 -2.47 -9.94
N ASP A 164 25.17 -3.74 -9.81
CA ASP A 164 25.19 -4.71 -10.91
C ASP A 164 23.79 -5.23 -11.25
N LEU A 165 22.85 -5.15 -10.30
CA LEU A 165 21.50 -5.67 -10.44
C LEU A 165 20.46 -4.58 -10.14
N ILE A 166 19.33 -4.64 -10.83
CA ILE A 166 18.19 -3.78 -10.56
C ILE A 166 17.64 -4.10 -9.17
N PRO A 167 17.48 -3.11 -8.27
CA PRO A 167 16.93 -3.34 -6.95
C PRO A 167 15.50 -3.88 -7.00
N ASN A 168 15.18 -4.83 -6.12
CA ASN A 168 13.81 -5.29 -5.90
C ASN A 168 12.97 -4.23 -5.17
N PRO A 169 11.63 -4.29 -5.28
CA PRO A 169 10.75 -3.52 -4.40
C PRO A 169 11.05 -3.80 -2.92
N PRO A 170 10.75 -2.85 -2.02
CA PRO A 170 11.04 -3.00 -0.58
C PRO A 170 10.35 -4.20 0.09
N GLY A 171 9.24 -4.69 -0.48
CA GLY A 171 8.48 -5.82 0.03
C GLY A 171 7.42 -6.30 -0.95
N PRO A 172 6.75 -7.42 -0.66
CA PRO A 172 5.68 -7.95 -1.50
C PRO A 172 4.50 -6.96 -1.54
N GLY A 173 3.93 -6.73 -2.74
CA GLY A 173 2.77 -5.87 -2.92
C GLY A 173 2.99 -4.39 -2.53
N TRP A 174 4.24 -3.90 -2.56
CA TRP A 174 4.53 -2.52 -2.16
C TRP A 174 3.81 -1.50 -3.05
N GLY A 175 3.91 -1.65 -4.36
CA GLY A 175 3.18 -0.82 -5.33
C GLY A 175 1.68 -1.02 -5.26
N ASP A 176 1.23 -2.25 -5.01
CA ASP A 176 -0.18 -2.59 -4.80
C ASP A 176 -0.75 -1.83 -3.59
N SER A 177 -0.02 -1.78 -2.48
CA SER A 177 -0.46 -1.07 -1.27
C SER A 177 -0.60 0.44 -1.50
N VAL A 178 0.33 1.07 -2.22
CA VAL A 178 0.23 2.49 -2.62
C VAL A 178 -0.97 2.70 -3.56
N GLY A 179 -1.15 1.79 -4.50
CA GLY A 179 -2.29 1.80 -5.43
C GLY A 179 -3.63 1.60 -4.73
N ALA A 180 -3.68 0.74 -3.72
CA ALA A 180 -4.88 0.49 -2.93
C ALA A 180 -5.38 1.76 -2.22
N ILE A 181 -4.48 2.55 -1.63
CA ILE A 181 -4.81 3.85 -1.04
C ILE A 181 -5.40 4.79 -2.10
N THR A 182 -4.85 4.79 -3.30
CA THR A 182 -5.34 5.60 -4.42
C THR A 182 -6.75 5.19 -4.86
N ILE A 183 -7.01 3.87 -4.95
CA ILE A 183 -8.35 3.34 -5.27
C ILE A 183 -9.36 3.73 -4.18
N ALA A 184 -9.02 3.50 -2.91
CA ALA A 184 -9.90 3.83 -1.79
C ALA A 184 -10.23 5.34 -1.78
N GLY A 185 -9.25 6.21 -1.99
CA GLY A 185 -9.45 7.65 -2.14
C GLY A 185 -10.34 8.01 -3.35
N GLY A 186 -10.14 7.36 -4.49
CA GLY A 186 -10.99 7.52 -5.68
C GLY A 186 -12.44 7.12 -5.43
N VAL A 187 -12.65 5.99 -4.75
CA VAL A 187 -13.99 5.51 -4.38
C VAL A 187 -14.69 6.47 -3.42
N MET A 188 -13.99 6.93 -2.36
CA MET A 188 -14.55 7.93 -1.43
C MET A 188 -14.90 9.24 -2.14
N GLY A 189 -14.06 9.71 -3.07
CA GLY A 189 -14.34 10.87 -3.92
C GLY A 189 -15.55 10.66 -4.81
N ALA A 190 -15.74 9.47 -5.39
CA ALA A 190 -16.89 9.12 -6.22
C ALA A 190 -18.20 9.02 -5.40
N LEU A 191 -18.13 8.47 -4.18
CA LEU A 191 -19.25 8.46 -3.24
C LEU A 191 -19.67 9.89 -2.89
N PHE A 192 -18.72 10.76 -2.52
CA PHE A 192 -19.00 12.17 -2.25
C PHE A 192 -19.61 12.89 -3.47
N HIS A 193 -19.09 12.65 -4.68
CA HIS A 193 -19.64 13.20 -5.91
C HIS A 193 -21.10 12.76 -6.09
N ARG A 194 -21.40 11.47 -5.94
CA ARG A 194 -22.75 10.92 -6.08
C ARG A 194 -23.72 11.53 -5.04
N GLU A 195 -23.28 11.67 -3.78
CA GLU A 195 -24.11 12.33 -2.74
C GLU A 195 -24.43 13.80 -3.09
N ARG A 196 -23.51 14.51 -3.73
CA ARG A 196 -23.69 15.93 -4.10
C ARG A 196 -24.49 16.14 -5.37
N THR A 197 -24.44 15.22 -6.32
CA THR A 197 -24.99 15.40 -7.67
C THR A 197 -26.13 14.43 -8.00
N GLY A 198 -26.23 13.31 -7.29
CA GLY A 198 -27.10 12.19 -7.62
C GLY A 198 -26.55 11.29 -8.75
N GLU A 199 -25.40 11.65 -9.38
CA GLU A 199 -24.86 10.99 -10.56
C GLU A 199 -23.70 10.07 -10.18
N PRO A 200 -23.68 8.80 -10.64
CA PRO A 200 -22.56 7.89 -10.45
C PRO A 200 -21.43 8.24 -11.42
N THR A 201 -20.21 7.85 -11.05
CA THR A 201 -19.04 7.97 -11.93
C THR A 201 -18.31 6.64 -12.06
N THR A 202 -17.30 6.57 -12.94
CA THR A 202 -16.32 5.50 -13.00
C THR A 202 -15.01 5.98 -12.43
N VAL A 203 -14.26 5.07 -11.83
CA VAL A 203 -12.95 5.33 -11.21
C VAL A 203 -11.93 4.37 -11.83
N ASP A 204 -10.97 4.90 -12.58
CA ASP A 204 -9.91 4.12 -13.22
C ASP A 204 -8.58 4.41 -12.56
N ILE A 205 -7.96 3.41 -11.97
CA ILE A 205 -6.63 3.50 -11.39
C ILE A 205 -5.72 2.42 -12.00
N SER A 206 -4.47 2.77 -12.29
CA SER A 206 -3.48 1.79 -12.72
C SER A 206 -2.24 1.81 -11.85
N LEU A 207 -1.63 0.64 -11.68
CA LEU A 207 -0.32 0.51 -11.02
C LEU A 207 0.73 1.38 -11.72
N PHE A 208 0.73 1.41 -13.05
CA PHE A 208 1.63 2.24 -13.83
C PHE A 208 1.41 3.74 -13.53
N GLY A 209 0.16 4.21 -13.58
CA GLY A 209 -0.18 5.61 -13.27
C GLY A 209 0.17 6.00 -11.83
N THR A 210 -0.08 5.10 -10.89
CA THR A 210 0.27 5.31 -9.47
C THR A 210 1.79 5.37 -9.28
N GLY A 211 2.55 4.52 -9.99
CA GLY A 211 4.01 4.57 -9.99
C GLY A 211 4.56 5.88 -10.58
N LEU A 212 3.98 6.36 -11.69
CA LEU A 212 4.32 7.68 -12.24
C LEU A 212 4.02 8.82 -11.26
N TRP A 213 2.92 8.73 -10.52
CA TRP A 213 2.58 9.70 -9.48
C TRP A 213 3.57 9.67 -8.31
N ALA A 214 3.96 8.49 -7.85
CA ALA A 214 4.97 8.32 -6.80
C ALA A 214 6.33 8.93 -7.21
N MET A 215 6.66 8.89 -8.49
CA MET A 215 7.85 9.52 -9.08
C MET A 215 7.60 10.96 -9.55
N GLY A 216 6.47 11.58 -9.21
CA GLY A 216 5.98 12.82 -9.82
C GLY A 216 6.97 13.98 -9.79
N GLN A 217 7.68 14.22 -8.68
CA GLN A 217 8.68 15.28 -8.58
C GLN A 217 9.93 14.98 -9.46
N ALA A 218 10.43 13.75 -9.38
CA ALA A 218 11.54 13.30 -10.22
C ALA A 218 11.18 13.36 -11.71
N MET A 219 9.95 12.95 -12.05
CA MET A 219 9.41 13.02 -13.41
C MET A 219 9.32 14.48 -13.90
N ALA A 220 8.83 15.40 -13.09
CA ALA A 220 8.76 16.82 -13.43
C ALA A 220 10.16 17.40 -13.71
N LEU A 221 11.15 17.07 -12.87
CA LEU A 221 12.54 17.48 -13.09
C LEU A 221 13.12 16.87 -14.37
N SER A 222 12.87 15.60 -14.64
CA SER A 222 13.32 14.94 -15.88
C SER A 222 12.73 15.59 -17.13
N LEU A 223 11.42 15.87 -17.12
CA LEU A 223 10.74 16.53 -18.23
C LEU A 223 11.24 17.95 -18.49
N LEU A 224 11.53 18.70 -17.41
CA LEU A 224 12.08 20.05 -17.50
C LEU A 224 13.51 20.06 -18.06
N ARG A 225 14.37 19.16 -17.57
CA ARG A 225 15.80 19.11 -17.92
C ARG A 225 16.07 18.32 -19.20
N LYS A 226 15.11 17.51 -19.65
CA LYS A 226 15.26 16.52 -20.73
C LYS A 226 16.35 15.47 -20.44
N GLU A 227 16.52 15.15 -19.17
CA GLU A 227 17.49 14.19 -18.65
C GLU A 227 16.80 13.22 -17.70
N PRO A 228 17.16 11.93 -17.66
CA PRO A 228 16.57 11.00 -16.72
C PRO A 228 16.96 11.33 -15.28
N TRP A 229 16.01 11.19 -14.36
CA TRP A 229 16.33 11.17 -12.94
C TRP A 229 16.93 9.82 -12.56
N LEU A 230 18.17 9.86 -12.10
CA LEU A 230 18.91 8.66 -11.64
C LEU A 230 19.38 8.88 -10.20
N ALA A 231 19.49 7.80 -9.43
CA ALA A 231 20.12 7.86 -8.13
C ALA A 231 21.59 8.33 -8.29
N PRO A 232 22.06 9.24 -7.44
CA PRO A 232 23.44 9.70 -7.51
C PRO A 232 24.41 8.56 -7.16
N PRO A 233 25.65 8.56 -7.72
CA PRO A 233 26.72 7.67 -7.29
C PRO A 233 26.97 7.76 -5.77
N ALA A 234 27.46 6.68 -5.17
CA ALA A 234 27.73 6.64 -3.73
C ALA A 234 28.79 7.66 -3.30
N ASP A 235 29.77 7.93 -4.17
CA ASP A 235 30.85 8.88 -3.94
C ASP A 235 30.49 10.34 -4.25
N LYS A 236 29.28 10.57 -4.81
CA LYS A 236 28.83 11.93 -5.09
C LYS A 236 28.72 12.70 -3.79
N ALA A 237 29.53 13.71 -3.66
CA ALA A 237 29.50 14.59 -2.50
C ALA A 237 28.11 15.18 -2.28
N THR A 238 27.59 15.03 -1.07
CA THR A 238 26.39 15.74 -0.70
C THR A 238 26.70 17.23 -0.61
N ALA A 239 25.78 18.07 -1.09
CA ALA A 239 25.90 19.51 -0.94
C ALA A 239 25.59 19.98 0.50
N ASN A 240 25.09 19.09 1.36
CA ASN A 240 24.71 19.38 2.73
C ASN A 240 25.13 18.19 3.61
N PRO A 241 26.10 18.38 4.54
CA PRO A 241 26.59 17.28 5.38
C PRO A 241 25.53 16.76 6.38
N LEU A 242 24.48 17.54 6.67
CA LEU A 242 23.40 17.14 7.54
C LEU A 242 22.22 16.51 6.77
N VAL A 243 22.44 16.10 5.52
CA VAL A 243 21.50 15.29 4.72
C VAL A 243 22.21 14.06 4.23
N GLY A 244 22.02 12.94 4.94
CA GLY A 244 22.66 11.67 4.61
C GLY A 244 22.60 10.66 5.75
N SER A 245 23.00 9.42 5.46
CA SER A 245 23.11 8.36 6.45
C SER A 245 24.52 8.22 6.97
N TYR A 246 24.66 7.86 8.25
CA TYR A 246 25.91 7.69 8.98
C TYR A 246 25.89 6.34 9.68
N ALA A 247 26.92 5.54 9.43
CA ALA A 247 27.08 4.23 10.07
C ALA A 247 27.58 4.38 11.51
N THR A 248 27.03 3.59 12.40
CA THR A 248 27.46 3.46 13.80
C THR A 248 28.45 2.32 13.99
N SER A 249 29.13 2.23 15.14
CA SER A 249 30.16 1.22 15.40
C SER A 249 29.66 -0.23 15.35
N ASP A 250 28.36 -0.44 15.54
CA ASP A 250 27.67 -1.73 15.49
C ASP A 250 27.02 -2.03 14.12
N GLY A 251 27.39 -1.25 13.07
CA GLY A 251 26.92 -1.46 11.71
C GLY A 251 25.49 -1.02 11.45
N ARG A 252 24.88 -0.28 12.38
CA ARG A 252 23.57 0.34 12.21
C ARG A 252 23.72 1.70 11.52
N ASN A 253 22.60 2.33 11.18
CA ASN A 253 22.60 3.62 10.49
C ASN A 253 21.66 4.63 11.14
N ILE A 254 22.10 5.89 11.13
CA ILE A 254 21.31 7.07 11.48
C ILE A 254 21.19 7.93 10.23
N MET A 255 19.98 8.40 9.94
CA MET A 255 19.71 9.36 8.87
C MET A 255 19.53 10.75 9.47
N LEU A 256 20.25 11.74 8.95
CA LEU A 256 19.99 13.15 9.18
C LEU A 256 19.30 13.74 7.96
N THR A 257 18.37 14.70 8.17
CA THR A 257 17.71 15.45 7.11
C THR A 257 17.50 16.91 7.53
N CYS A 258 18.56 17.57 7.98
CA CYS A 258 18.53 18.96 8.43
C CYS A 258 18.82 19.88 7.24
N LEU A 259 17.78 20.40 6.58
CA LEU A 259 17.92 21.19 5.34
C LEU A 259 18.68 22.51 5.56
N GLN A 260 18.51 23.16 6.73
CA GLN A 260 19.24 24.35 7.12
C GLN A 260 20.51 23.98 7.92
N ALA A 261 21.50 23.38 7.27
CA ALA A 261 22.69 22.85 7.92
C ALA A 261 23.32 23.82 8.91
N GLY A 262 23.54 25.08 8.53
CA GLY A 262 24.16 26.08 9.40
C GLY A 262 23.41 26.37 10.71
N ALA A 263 22.08 26.20 10.72
CA ALA A 263 21.29 26.41 11.93
C ALA A 263 21.43 25.25 12.94
N TYR A 264 21.66 24.03 12.44
CA TYR A 264 21.74 22.83 13.27
C TYR A 264 23.18 22.39 13.58
N TRP A 265 24.17 22.87 12.80
CA TRP A 265 25.57 22.49 12.95
C TRP A 265 26.13 22.72 14.35
N PRO A 266 25.96 23.91 15.00
CA PRO A 266 26.50 24.13 16.34
C PRO A 266 25.94 23.14 17.37
N ALA A 267 24.63 22.92 17.38
CA ALA A 267 24.00 21.99 18.31
C ALA A 267 24.44 20.54 18.10
N LEU A 268 24.64 20.14 16.84
CA LEU A 268 25.15 18.81 16.52
C LEU A 268 26.60 18.65 16.99
N CYS A 269 27.45 19.66 16.75
CA CYS A 269 28.84 19.64 17.21
C CYS A 269 28.98 19.48 18.74
N GLU A 270 28.12 20.14 19.51
CA GLU A 270 28.06 19.97 20.97
C GLU A 270 27.73 18.51 21.35
N ILE A 271 26.71 17.92 20.73
CA ILE A 271 26.32 16.53 20.96
C ILE A 271 27.42 15.55 20.60
N LEU A 272 28.13 15.83 19.51
CA LEU A 272 29.29 15.04 19.05
C LEU A 272 30.55 15.28 19.90
N GLN A 273 30.49 16.16 20.88
CA GLN A 273 31.62 16.57 21.74
C GLN A 273 32.80 17.17 20.94
N ARG A 274 32.46 17.92 19.88
CA ARG A 274 33.40 18.60 18.98
C ARG A 274 33.02 20.07 18.80
N PRO A 275 32.99 20.86 19.92
CA PRO A 275 32.68 22.29 19.86
C PRO A 275 33.71 23.09 19.03
N ASP A 276 34.92 22.55 18.86
CA ASP A 276 35.97 23.10 18.02
C ASP A 276 35.53 23.27 16.56
N LEU A 277 34.65 22.40 16.05
CA LEU A 277 34.14 22.47 14.68
C LEU A 277 33.21 23.67 14.44
N VAL A 278 32.62 24.24 15.51
CA VAL A 278 31.76 25.43 15.38
C VAL A 278 32.54 26.68 14.98
N THR A 279 33.79 26.77 15.45
CA THR A 279 34.68 27.91 15.18
C THR A 279 35.70 27.63 14.08
N ASP A 280 35.73 26.42 13.54
CA ASP A 280 36.60 26.09 12.40
C ASP A 280 36.20 26.94 11.19
N PRO A 281 37.13 27.67 10.57
CA PRO A 281 36.82 28.53 9.41
C PRO A 281 36.11 27.82 8.25
N ARG A 282 36.29 26.51 8.12
CA ARG A 282 35.63 25.68 7.10
C ARG A 282 34.12 25.50 7.37
N PHE A 283 33.70 25.64 8.63
CA PHE A 283 32.33 25.30 9.07
C PHE A 283 31.66 26.40 9.89
N ALA A 284 32.31 27.56 10.04
CA ALA A 284 31.89 28.64 10.93
C ALA A 284 30.56 29.33 10.52
N ASP A 285 30.17 29.21 9.28
CA ASP A 285 28.88 29.72 8.76
C ASP A 285 28.29 28.75 7.74
N HIS A 286 27.04 29.02 7.34
CA HIS A 286 26.33 28.17 6.40
C HIS A 286 27.05 28.04 5.03
N ALA A 287 27.57 29.14 4.48
CA ALA A 287 28.19 29.13 3.18
C ALA A 287 29.50 28.32 3.19
N SER A 288 30.33 28.55 4.23
CA SER A 288 31.58 27.81 4.45
C SER A 288 31.32 26.31 4.67
N LEU A 289 30.33 25.97 5.50
CA LEU A 289 29.92 24.59 5.75
C LEU A 289 29.49 23.87 4.47
N ILE A 290 28.71 24.51 3.61
CA ILE A 290 28.30 23.95 2.32
C ILE A 290 29.47 23.81 1.35
N ALA A 291 30.38 24.81 1.31
CA ALA A 291 31.58 24.74 0.48
C ALA A 291 32.51 23.59 0.87
N HIS A 292 32.56 23.24 2.17
CA HIS A 292 33.38 22.16 2.71
C HIS A 292 32.53 20.94 3.14
N ALA A 293 31.37 20.73 2.53
CA ALA A 293 30.41 19.69 2.92
C ALA A 293 31.00 18.26 2.91
N ARG A 294 31.94 17.99 1.97
CA ARG A 294 32.63 16.69 1.90
C ARG A 294 33.51 16.45 3.14
N GLU A 295 34.25 17.47 3.56
CA GLU A 295 35.12 17.38 4.74
C GLU A 295 34.28 17.24 6.02
N ALA A 296 33.23 18.05 6.16
CA ALA A 296 32.29 17.94 7.25
C ALA A 296 31.64 16.54 7.31
N LYS A 297 31.21 15.99 6.16
CA LYS A 297 30.64 14.64 6.08
C LYS A 297 31.63 13.59 6.53
N ALA A 298 32.87 13.63 6.08
CA ALA A 298 33.92 12.66 6.49
C ALA A 298 34.15 12.69 8.02
N ILE A 299 34.19 13.88 8.61
CA ILE A 299 34.31 14.05 10.07
C ILE A 299 33.08 13.44 10.77
N LEU A 300 31.86 13.67 10.27
CA LEU A 300 30.64 13.08 10.84
C LEU A 300 30.66 11.54 10.72
N GLU A 301 31.11 10.98 9.59
CA GLU A 301 31.24 9.53 9.40
C GLU A 301 32.19 8.93 10.44
N GLU A 302 33.36 9.54 10.68
CA GLU A 302 34.31 9.11 11.70
C GLU A 302 33.72 9.20 13.12
N LEU A 303 32.99 10.26 13.43
CA LEU A 303 32.39 10.45 14.75
C LEU A 303 31.25 9.49 15.03
N PHE A 304 30.33 9.30 14.10
CA PHE A 304 29.24 8.35 14.26
C PHE A 304 29.71 6.91 14.38
N ALA A 305 30.80 6.55 13.73
CA ALA A 305 31.44 5.22 13.84
C ALA A 305 32.06 4.93 15.22
N GLN A 306 32.15 5.91 16.13
CA GLN A 306 32.81 5.72 17.45
C GLN A 306 31.91 5.09 18.51
N ALA A 307 30.59 5.05 18.31
CA ALA A 307 29.68 4.52 19.30
C ALA A 307 28.57 3.70 18.66
N PRO A 308 27.95 2.75 19.41
CA PRO A 308 26.81 1.98 18.91
C PRO A 308 25.54 2.83 18.87
N LEU A 309 24.53 2.32 18.12
CA LEU A 309 23.27 3.01 17.87
C LEU A 309 22.55 3.47 19.14
N ASP A 310 22.48 2.63 20.18
CA ASP A 310 21.77 2.96 21.41
C ASP A 310 22.43 4.12 22.19
N GLU A 311 23.75 4.24 22.08
CA GLU A 311 24.45 5.39 22.61
C GLU A 311 24.09 6.67 21.84
N TRP A 312 24.03 6.58 20.49
CA TRP A 312 23.65 7.70 19.66
C TRP A 312 22.19 8.12 19.85
N ARG A 313 21.28 7.17 20.05
CA ARG A 313 19.88 7.50 20.41
C ARG A 313 19.81 8.38 21.66
N ARG A 314 20.57 8.03 22.71
CA ARG A 314 20.61 8.82 23.95
C ARG A 314 21.24 10.19 23.75
N ARG A 315 22.35 10.27 23.02
CA ARG A 315 23.05 11.54 22.75
C ARG A 315 22.22 12.48 21.89
N LEU A 316 21.53 11.96 20.89
CA LEU A 316 20.73 12.72 19.94
C LEU A 316 19.32 13.08 20.47
N GLU A 317 18.87 12.51 21.59
CA GLU A 317 17.57 12.81 22.16
C GLU A 317 17.29 14.33 22.30
N PRO A 318 18.23 15.16 22.81
CA PRO A 318 18.02 16.60 22.91
C PRO A 318 18.22 17.35 21.59
N PHE A 319 18.62 16.68 20.52
CA PHE A 319 18.88 17.32 19.23
C PHE A 319 17.57 17.68 18.53
N ILE A 320 17.36 18.97 18.31
CA ILE A 320 16.15 19.51 17.66
C ILE A 320 16.18 19.39 16.12
N GLY A 321 17.30 18.97 15.52
CA GLY A 321 17.40 18.70 14.09
C GLY A 321 16.63 17.43 13.69
N GLN A 322 16.32 17.29 12.41
CA GLN A 322 15.58 16.14 11.91
C GLN A 322 16.53 14.94 11.74
N TRP A 323 16.29 13.91 12.52
CA TRP A 323 17.05 12.65 12.45
C TRP A 323 16.14 11.45 12.73
N ALA A 324 16.55 10.30 12.23
CA ALA A 324 15.90 9.03 12.52
C ALA A 324 16.91 7.88 12.44
N VAL A 325 16.59 6.79 13.13
CA VAL A 325 17.30 5.51 13.00
C VAL A 325 16.76 4.78 11.77
N VAL A 326 17.62 4.12 11.02
CA VAL A 326 17.19 3.20 9.97
C VAL A 326 16.74 1.90 10.63
N GLN A 327 15.43 1.68 10.70
CA GLN A 327 14.78 0.54 11.35
C GLN A 327 14.47 -0.57 10.35
N HIS A 328 14.53 -1.82 10.77
CA HIS A 328 13.88 -2.93 10.06
C HIS A 328 12.41 -3.07 10.50
N THR A 329 11.63 -3.89 9.81
CA THR A 329 10.17 -3.99 10.00
C THR A 329 9.75 -4.34 11.44
N LEU A 330 10.47 -5.23 12.12
CA LEU A 330 10.15 -5.58 13.51
C LEU A 330 10.45 -4.44 14.50
N GLU A 331 11.51 -3.67 14.26
CA GLU A 331 11.79 -2.48 15.08
C GLU A 331 10.73 -1.40 14.85
N ALA A 332 10.34 -1.16 13.59
CA ALA A 332 9.27 -0.23 13.27
C ALA A 332 7.94 -0.65 13.90
N ALA A 333 7.65 -1.97 13.96
CA ALA A 333 6.47 -2.49 14.62
C ALA A 333 6.49 -2.24 16.15
N ALA A 334 7.66 -2.35 16.78
CA ALA A 334 7.85 -2.14 18.21
C ALA A 334 8.17 -0.68 18.58
N ASP A 335 8.20 0.23 17.62
CA ASP A 335 8.50 1.64 17.86
C ASP A 335 7.44 2.27 18.78
N PRO A 336 7.83 3.02 19.81
CA PRO A 336 6.88 3.72 20.71
C PRO A 336 5.86 4.58 19.96
N GLN A 337 6.24 5.18 18.82
CA GLN A 337 5.35 5.98 18.00
C GLN A 337 4.31 5.12 17.26
N THR A 338 4.69 3.92 16.83
CA THR A 338 3.77 2.93 16.24
C THR A 338 2.73 2.48 17.26
N ILE A 339 3.18 2.18 18.49
CA ILE A 339 2.32 1.75 19.58
C ILE A 339 1.36 2.88 20.00
N ALA A 340 1.89 4.09 20.23
CA ALA A 340 1.11 5.25 20.67
C ALA A 340 0.02 5.65 19.67
N ASN A 341 0.24 5.45 18.38
CA ASN A 341 -0.74 5.75 17.32
C ASN A 341 -1.62 4.55 16.92
N GLY A 342 -1.39 3.37 17.50
CA GLY A 342 -2.16 2.18 17.16
C GLY A 342 -2.06 1.76 15.69
N TYR A 343 -0.88 1.96 15.06
CA TYR A 343 -0.68 1.61 13.65
C TYR A 343 -0.66 0.11 13.39
N ILE A 344 -0.41 -0.69 14.42
CA ILE A 344 -0.48 -2.14 14.37
C ILE A 344 -1.52 -2.61 15.38
N GLN A 345 -2.40 -3.51 14.95
CA GLN A 345 -3.53 -4.01 15.69
C GLN A 345 -3.50 -5.53 15.80
N ASP A 346 -3.97 -6.04 16.93
CA ASP A 346 -4.09 -7.48 17.18
C ASP A 346 -5.31 -8.06 16.44
N CYS A 347 -5.12 -9.20 15.83
CA CYS A 347 -6.14 -9.97 15.14
C CYS A 347 -6.08 -11.44 15.55
N VAL A 348 -7.13 -12.18 15.23
CA VAL A 348 -7.21 -13.63 15.49
C VAL A 348 -7.79 -14.31 14.25
N THR A 349 -7.15 -15.38 13.77
CA THR A 349 -7.67 -16.20 12.66
C THR A 349 -8.98 -16.90 13.01
N ALA A 350 -9.66 -17.49 12.04
CA ALA A 350 -10.85 -18.33 12.28
C ALA A 350 -10.57 -19.51 13.22
N GLN A 351 -9.33 -20.00 13.27
CA GLN A 351 -8.89 -21.11 14.11
C GLN A 351 -8.38 -20.65 15.50
N GLY A 352 -8.43 -19.35 15.80
CA GLY A 352 -8.01 -18.80 17.09
C GLY A 352 -6.51 -18.49 17.20
N THR A 353 -5.75 -18.51 16.10
CA THR A 353 -4.33 -18.13 16.10
C THR A 353 -4.19 -16.62 16.15
N PRO A 354 -3.48 -16.05 17.15
CA PRO A 354 -3.24 -14.61 17.21
C PRO A 354 -2.22 -14.17 16.17
N PHE A 355 -2.45 -12.99 15.58
CA PHE A 355 -1.52 -12.33 14.67
C PHE A 355 -1.75 -10.81 14.70
N GLN A 356 -0.91 -10.07 13.99
CA GLN A 356 -1.01 -8.61 13.93
C GLN A 356 -1.08 -8.10 12.50
N LEU A 357 -1.84 -7.03 12.29
CA LEU A 357 -1.97 -6.34 11.01
C LEU A 357 -1.68 -4.84 11.16
N VAL A 358 -1.14 -4.26 10.10
CA VAL A 358 -1.07 -2.80 9.97
C VAL A 358 -2.49 -2.27 9.71
N ALA A 359 -2.97 -1.37 10.56
CA ALA A 359 -4.24 -0.68 10.37
C ALA A 359 -4.24 0.22 9.13
N VAL A 360 -5.42 0.57 8.63
CA VAL A 360 -5.52 1.63 7.62
C VAL A 360 -4.87 2.91 8.16
N PRO A 361 -4.03 3.62 7.38
CA PRO A 361 -3.27 4.76 7.88
C PRO A 361 -4.10 6.02 8.12
N ILE A 362 -5.39 5.97 7.83
CA ILE A 362 -6.33 7.08 8.03
C ILE A 362 -7.00 6.89 9.40
N GLN A 363 -6.86 7.88 10.26
CA GLN A 363 -7.53 7.92 11.57
C GLN A 363 -8.56 9.06 11.57
N TYR A 364 -9.78 8.76 11.99
CA TYR A 364 -10.81 9.77 12.20
C TYR A 364 -10.97 10.01 13.71
N ASP A 365 -11.05 11.29 14.09
CA ASP A 365 -11.10 11.73 15.50
C ASP A 365 -9.88 11.25 16.34
N GLY A 366 -8.75 10.97 15.67
CA GLY A 366 -7.53 10.46 16.32
C GLY A 366 -7.57 8.99 16.72
N GLU A 367 -8.60 8.25 16.29
CA GLU A 367 -8.79 6.84 16.63
C GLU A 367 -8.35 5.92 15.48
N PRO A 368 -7.47 4.94 15.71
CA PRO A 368 -7.09 3.98 14.70
C PRO A 368 -8.25 3.02 14.37
N ALA A 369 -8.27 2.54 13.13
CA ALA A 369 -9.16 1.43 12.78
C ALA A 369 -8.67 0.13 13.42
N VAL A 370 -9.62 -0.72 13.82
CA VAL A 370 -9.35 -2.06 14.32
C VAL A 370 -9.74 -3.05 13.23
N PRO A 371 -8.79 -3.60 12.48
CA PRO A 371 -9.08 -4.57 11.43
C PRO A 371 -9.60 -5.88 12.04
N THR A 372 -10.43 -6.56 11.29
CA THR A 372 -10.82 -7.94 11.58
C THR A 372 -10.09 -8.90 10.66
N ARG A 373 -10.19 -10.20 10.86
CA ARG A 373 -9.56 -11.18 9.97
C ARG A 373 -10.15 -11.21 8.56
N ALA A 374 -9.45 -11.80 7.62
CA ALA A 374 -10.00 -12.20 6.33
C ALA A 374 -11.01 -13.35 6.48
N PRO A 375 -12.01 -13.46 5.60
CA PRO A 375 -12.91 -14.61 5.61
C PRO A 375 -12.21 -15.87 5.08
N GLU A 376 -12.66 -17.02 5.55
CA GLU A 376 -12.40 -18.28 4.89
C GLU A 376 -13.10 -18.31 3.52
N PHE A 377 -12.65 -19.18 2.62
CA PHE A 377 -13.28 -19.31 1.32
C PHE A 377 -14.77 -19.66 1.45
N ASN A 378 -15.64 -18.89 0.78
CA ASN A 378 -17.10 -19.04 0.81
C ASN A 378 -17.73 -19.03 2.22
N GLU A 379 -17.09 -18.46 3.21
CA GLU A 379 -17.53 -18.47 4.61
C GLU A 379 -18.97 -17.93 4.79
N HIS A 380 -19.36 -16.97 3.97
CA HIS A 380 -20.64 -16.27 4.12
C HIS A 380 -21.63 -16.60 2.97
N GLY A 381 -21.32 -17.64 2.16
CA GLY A 381 -22.09 -17.94 0.96
C GLY A 381 -23.58 -18.15 1.24
N ASP A 382 -23.92 -19.04 2.18
CA ASP A 382 -25.32 -19.36 2.51
C ASP A 382 -26.07 -18.16 3.09
N GLU A 383 -25.41 -17.36 3.93
CA GLU A 383 -25.98 -16.16 4.53
C GLU A 383 -26.28 -15.09 3.45
N ILE A 384 -25.33 -14.83 2.55
CA ILE A 384 -25.51 -13.87 1.46
C ILE A 384 -26.64 -14.28 0.50
N LEU A 385 -26.73 -15.58 0.20
CA LEU A 385 -27.80 -16.10 -0.66
C LEU A 385 -29.18 -16.02 0.01
N ALA A 386 -29.25 -16.29 1.32
CA ALA A 386 -30.48 -16.12 2.09
C ALA A 386 -30.93 -14.63 2.16
N GLU A 387 -29.99 -13.69 2.31
CA GLU A 387 -30.27 -12.24 2.24
C GLU A 387 -30.87 -11.82 0.88
N LEU A 388 -30.52 -12.51 -0.21
CA LEU A 388 -31.10 -12.31 -1.54
C LEU A 388 -32.49 -12.96 -1.69
N GLY A 389 -32.98 -13.65 -0.65
CA GLY A 389 -34.29 -14.30 -0.65
C GLY A 389 -34.33 -15.66 -1.35
N LEU A 390 -33.16 -16.31 -1.57
CA LEU A 390 -33.11 -17.67 -2.11
C LEU A 390 -33.48 -18.66 -0.99
N ASP A 391 -34.40 -19.57 -1.28
CA ASP A 391 -34.72 -20.66 -0.37
C ASP A 391 -33.63 -21.74 -0.36
N TRP A 392 -33.67 -22.58 0.67
CA TRP A 392 -32.65 -23.61 0.87
C TRP A 392 -32.58 -24.64 -0.27
N ASP A 393 -33.72 -25.03 -0.85
CA ASP A 393 -33.76 -25.99 -1.94
C ASP A 393 -33.05 -25.42 -3.19
N THR A 394 -33.26 -24.14 -3.48
CA THR A 394 -32.56 -23.40 -4.55
C THR A 394 -31.06 -23.32 -4.28
N VAL A 395 -30.66 -23.01 -3.05
CA VAL A 395 -29.23 -22.94 -2.69
C VAL A 395 -28.56 -24.31 -2.87
N VAL A 396 -29.21 -25.39 -2.43
CA VAL A 396 -28.68 -26.75 -2.59
C VAL A 396 -28.55 -27.12 -4.08
N ASP A 397 -29.55 -26.79 -4.92
CA ASP A 397 -29.47 -27.03 -6.37
C ASP A 397 -28.30 -26.27 -7.01
N LEU A 398 -28.09 -25.00 -6.65
CA LEU A 398 -26.98 -24.20 -7.13
C LEU A 398 -25.62 -24.79 -6.74
N LYS A 399 -25.47 -25.31 -5.50
CA LYS A 399 -24.27 -26.01 -5.04
C LYS A 399 -24.04 -27.31 -5.81
N VAL A 400 -25.06 -28.12 -5.98
CA VAL A 400 -24.98 -29.39 -6.74
C VAL A 400 -24.53 -29.15 -8.19
N ARG A 401 -24.98 -28.04 -8.79
CA ARG A 401 -24.58 -27.66 -10.15
C ARG A 401 -23.22 -26.93 -10.23
N GLY A 402 -22.57 -26.68 -9.09
CA GLY A 402 -21.29 -25.99 -9.03
C GLY A 402 -21.37 -24.49 -9.40
N VAL A 403 -22.53 -23.87 -9.24
CA VAL A 403 -22.72 -22.44 -9.47
C VAL A 403 -22.28 -21.66 -8.22
N VAL A 404 -22.47 -22.22 -7.06
CA VAL A 404 -22.04 -21.71 -5.76
C VAL A 404 -21.18 -22.77 -5.06
N ALA A 405 -20.18 -22.34 -4.27
CA ALA A 405 -19.30 -23.25 -3.53
C ALA A 405 -19.98 -23.84 -2.29
#